data_fca047166a75f5458b0cf92b152b80ba
#
_entry.id   fca047166a75f5458b0cf92b152b80ba
#
_cell.length_a   1.000
_cell.length_b   1.000
_cell.length_c   1.000
_cell.angle_alpha   90.00
_cell.angle_beta   90.00
_cell.angle_gamma   90.00
#
_symmetry.space_group_name_H-M   'P 1'
#
loop_
_entity.id
_entity.type
_entity.pdbx_description
1 polymer ?
#
loop_
_entity_poly.entity_id
_entity_poly.type
_entity_poly.pdbx_seq_one_letter_code
_entity_poly.pdbx_strand_id
1 'polypeptide(L)'
;LDALGVPAEKRTEVLTLIDRKSKMNPNEWDAYALDIGLSPTQLAGLKAILDDQDLWKKSERLVRIFDALEAMEVKEYVRYDSNIIRGLLYYTSTVFEAFDLGGDIRRSILGGGRYDNLLAAVGGKPLPAVGFAMGDLIITLILQRLGRLPTNLGRSPADVLVTVFDAERSAISQRLASQLRQTGLRVVCSSEPGKLPRQFKFADRMGIRVAVVIGPD
;
A
#
# COMPACT_ATOMS: atom_id res chain seq x y z
N LEU A 1 -21.22 9.18 -13.78
CA LEU A 1 -22.50 8.81 -13.17
C LEU A 1 -23.58 9.85 -13.46
N ASP A 2 -23.22 11.14 -13.57
CA ASP A 2 -24.15 12.21 -13.92
C ASP A 2 -24.87 11.97 -15.26
N ALA A 3 -24.12 11.55 -16.27
CA ALA A 3 -24.67 11.21 -17.60
C ALA A 3 -25.65 10.02 -17.57
N LEU A 4 -25.61 9.21 -16.51
CA LEU A 4 -26.56 8.10 -16.29
C LEU A 4 -27.75 8.50 -15.41
N GLY A 5 -27.81 9.75 -14.96
CA GLY A 5 -28.84 10.21 -14.03
C GLY A 5 -28.82 9.49 -12.68
N VAL A 6 -27.64 9.06 -12.23
CA VAL A 6 -27.49 8.44 -10.90
C VAL A 6 -27.50 9.53 -9.83
N PRO A 7 -28.44 9.47 -8.86
CA PRO A 7 -28.54 10.47 -7.80
C PRO A 7 -27.25 10.54 -6.96
N ALA A 8 -26.96 11.72 -6.43
CA ALA A 8 -25.73 11.96 -5.67
C ALA A 8 -25.58 11.04 -4.45
N GLU A 9 -26.68 10.76 -3.76
CA GLU A 9 -26.77 9.87 -2.60
C GLU A 9 -26.42 8.42 -2.93
N LYS A 10 -26.61 7.95 -4.15
CA LYS A 10 -26.30 6.58 -4.61
C LYS A 10 -24.89 6.41 -5.17
N ARG A 11 -24.14 7.50 -5.35
CA ARG A 11 -22.81 7.44 -6.00
C ARG A 11 -21.84 6.51 -5.28
N THR A 12 -21.79 6.55 -3.96
CA THR A 12 -20.91 5.70 -3.17
C THR A 12 -21.23 4.21 -3.35
N GLU A 13 -22.52 3.86 -3.40
CA GLU A 13 -22.97 2.49 -3.62
C GLU A 13 -22.61 2.01 -5.03
N VAL A 14 -22.80 2.87 -6.04
CA VAL A 14 -22.42 2.55 -7.43
C VAL A 14 -20.89 2.42 -7.58
N LEU A 15 -20.10 3.26 -6.92
CA LEU A 15 -18.63 3.10 -6.90
C LEU A 15 -18.22 1.78 -6.25
N THR A 16 -18.89 1.38 -5.16
CA THR A 16 -18.69 0.08 -4.52
C THR A 16 -19.09 -1.08 -5.43
N LEU A 17 -20.19 -0.94 -6.17
CA LEU A 17 -20.63 -1.91 -7.17
C LEU A 17 -19.55 -2.11 -8.25
N ILE A 18 -18.98 -1.02 -8.77
CA ILE A 18 -17.91 -1.08 -9.80
C ILE A 18 -16.67 -1.79 -9.23
N ASP A 19 -16.22 -1.44 -8.02
CA ASP A 19 -15.06 -2.11 -7.37
C ASP A 19 -15.27 -3.63 -7.21
N ARG A 20 -16.52 -4.07 -7.07
CA ARG A 20 -16.87 -5.48 -6.96
C ARG A 20 -17.01 -6.23 -8.29
N LYS A 21 -17.04 -5.54 -9.42
CA LYS A 21 -17.29 -6.14 -10.75
C LYS A 21 -16.36 -7.34 -11.04
N SER A 22 -15.07 -7.18 -10.76
CA SER A 22 -14.08 -8.24 -10.98
C SER A 22 -14.09 -9.36 -9.93
N LYS A 23 -14.82 -9.17 -8.83
CA LYS A 23 -14.84 -10.07 -7.65
C LYS A 23 -16.14 -10.87 -7.55
N MET A 24 -17.15 -10.55 -8.36
CA MET A 24 -18.48 -11.16 -8.35
C MET A 24 -18.77 -11.91 -9.66
N ASN A 25 -19.69 -12.86 -9.60
CA ASN A 25 -20.27 -13.46 -10.79
C ASN A 25 -21.08 -12.38 -11.55
N PRO A 26 -21.04 -12.33 -12.90
CA PRO A 26 -21.78 -11.33 -13.67
C PRO A 26 -23.28 -11.23 -13.35
N ASN A 27 -23.96 -12.36 -13.15
CA ASN A 27 -25.39 -12.37 -12.83
C ASN A 27 -25.67 -11.83 -11.41
N GLU A 28 -24.80 -12.14 -10.45
CA GLU A 28 -24.90 -11.61 -9.08
C GLU A 28 -24.60 -10.10 -9.05
N TRP A 29 -23.67 -9.66 -9.88
CA TRP A 29 -23.33 -8.24 -10.02
C TRP A 29 -24.49 -7.45 -10.60
N ASP A 30 -25.16 -7.98 -11.62
CA ASP A 30 -26.38 -7.40 -12.21
C ASP A 30 -27.51 -7.32 -11.19
N ALA A 31 -27.75 -8.41 -10.45
CA ALA A 31 -28.77 -8.45 -9.40
C ALA A 31 -28.48 -7.41 -8.30
N TYR A 32 -27.22 -7.31 -7.87
CA TYR A 32 -26.82 -6.33 -6.88
C TYR A 32 -26.98 -4.89 -7.39
N ALA A 33 -26.70 -4.63 -8.67
CA ALA A 33 -26.93 -3.32 -9.28
C ALA A 33 -28.40 -2.88 -9.22
N LEU A 34 -29.33 -3.83 -9.48
CA LEU A 34 -30.77 -3.56 -9.38
C LEU A 34 -31.22 -3.39 -7.92
N ASP A 35 -30.67 -4.18 -6.99
CA ASP A 35 -30.98 -4.15 -5.56
C ASP A 35 -30.62 -2.78 -4.93
N ILE A 36 -29.48 -2.19 -5.30
CA ILE A 36 -29.12 -0.82 -4.88
C ILE A 36 -29.94 0.25 -5.60
N GLY A 37 -30.90 -0.15 -6.45
CA GLY A 37 -31.88 0.70 -7.08
C GLY A 37 -31.45 1.38 -8.37
N LEU A 38 -30.50 0.80 -9.12
CA LEU A 38 -30.27 1.20 -10.50
C LEU A 38 -31.41 0.68 -11.37
N SER A 39 -31.90 1.49 -12.31
CA SER A 39 -32.83 1.03 -13.34
C SER A 39 -32.08 0.14 -14.36
N PRO A 40 -32.80 -0.73 -15.09
CA PRO A 40 -32.19 -1.52 -16.16
C PRO A 40 -31.45 -0.68 -17.20
N THR A 41 -31.98 0.51 -17.52
CA THR A 41 -31.36 1.47 -18.43
C THR A 41 -30.04 2.03 -17.88
N GLN A 42 -30.02 2.38 -16.59
CA GLN A 42 -28.80 2.84 -15.90
C GLN A 42 -27.74 1.74 -15.82
N LEU A 43 -28.15 0.52 -15.54
CA LEU A 43 -27.25 -0.65 -15.52
C LEU A 43 -26.64 -0.90 -16.90
N ALA A 44 -27.44 -0.87 -17.96
CA ALA A 44 -26.94 -1.04 -19.33
C ALA A 44 -25.96 0.08 -19.71
N GLY A 45 -26.29 1.32 -19.38
CA GLY A 45 -25.41 2.48 -19.59
C GLY A 45 -24.10 2.38 -18.79
N LEU A 46 -24.17 1.91 -17.54
CA LEU A 46 -22.98 1.68 -16.71
C LEU A 46 -22.06 0.62 -17.33
N LYS A 47 -22.62 -0.51 -17.78
CA LYS A 47 -21.86 -1.54 -18.50
C LYS A 47 -21.17 -0.97 -19.74
N ALA A 48 -21.88 -0.24 -20.57
CA ALA A 48 -21.32 0.40 -21.77
C ALA A 48 -20.14 1.33 -21.44
N ILE A 49 -20.24 2.10 -20.35
CA ILE A 49 -19.16 2.98 -19.88
C ILE A 49 -17.96 2.14 -19.41
N LEU A 50 -18.20 1.06 -18.66
CA LEU A 50 -17.13 0.23 -18.11
C LEU A 50 -16.42 -0.60 -19.19
N ASP A 51 -17.08 -0.90 -20.27
CA ASP A 51 -16.55 -1.68 -21.39
C ASP A 51 -15.87 -0.80 -22.46
N ASP A 52 -16.06 0.54 -22.40
CA ASP A 52 -15.43 1.50 -23.33
C ASP A 52 -13.94 1.70 -22.99
N GLN A 53 -13.07 0.98 -23.70
CA GLN A 53 -11.62 1.06 -23.53
C GLN A 53 -11.02 2.39 -24.02
N ASP A 54 -11.80 3.17 -24.76
CA ASP A 54 -11.38 4.47 -25.30
C ASP A 54 -11.95 5.66 -24.50
N LEU A 55 -12.67 5.40 -23.42
CA LEU A 55 -13.27 6.44 -22.60
C LEU A 55 -12.26 7.47 -22.06
N TRP A 56 -11.04 7.03 -21.80
CA TRP A 56 -9.95 7.90 -21.35
C TRP A 56 -9.62 9.03 -22.33
N LYS A 57 -9.84 8.83 -23.64
CA LYS A 57 -9.63 9.85 -24.69
C LYS A 57 -10.57 11.06 -24.53
N LYS A 58 -11.67 10.90 -23.80
CA LYS A 58 -12.61 11.98 -23.49
C LYS A 58 -12.18 12.78 -22.24
N SER A 59 -11.12 12.36 -21.56
CA SER A 59 -10.58 13.03 -20.37
C SER A 59 -9.27 13.72 -20.72
N GLU A 60 -9.26 15.04 -20.80
CA GLU A 60 -8.04 15.82 -21.04
C GLU A 60 -6.89 15.43 -20.08
N ARG A 61 -7.22 15.18 -18.81
CA ARG A 61 -6.23 14.77 -17.80
C ARG A 61 -5.59 13.44 -18.14
N LEU A 62 -6.37 12.44 -18.52
CA LEU A 62 -5.87 11.12 -18.88
C LEU A 62 -5.07 11.16 -20.17
N VAL A 63 -5.54 11.92 -21.18
CA VAL A 63 -4.79 12.14 -22.42
C VAL A 63 -3.40 12.69 -22.11
N ARG A 64 -3.32 13.77 -21.33
CA ARG A 64 -2.01 14.34 -20.92
C ARG A 64 -1.11 13.36 -20.17
N ILE A 65 -1.70 12.47 -19.34
CA ILE A 65 -0.92 11.43 -18.64
C ILE A 65 -0.38 10.42 -19.65
N PHE A 66 -1.22 9.93 -20.57
CA PHE A 66 -0.77 8.96 -21.58
C PHE A 66 0.25 9.55 -22.54
N ASP A 67 0.13 10.82 -22.93
CA ASP A 67 1.14 11.52 -23.72
C ASP A 67 2.48 11.62 -22.98
N ALA A 68 2.44 11.93 -21.68
CA ALA A 68 3.65 11.98 -20.87
C ALA A 68 4.30 10.59 -20.72
N LEU A 69 3.50 9.54 -20.52
CA LEU A 69 4.00 8.15 -20.43
C LEU A 69 4.63 7.70 -21.75
N GLU A 70 4.08 8.13 -22.87
CA GLU A 70 4.64 7.88 -24.19
C GLU A 70 5.98 8.59 -24.39
N ALA A 71 6.05 9.86 -24.00
CA ALA A 71 7.30 10.63 -24.03
C ALA A 71 8.39 10.06 -23.10
N MET A 72 7.99 9.37 -22.04
CA MET A 72 8.89 8.66 -21.11
C MET A 72 9.24 7.24 -21.58
N GLU A 73 8.71 6.77 -22.71
CA GLU A 73 8.90 5.42 -23.25
C GLU A 73 8.46 4.28 -22.29
N VAL A 74 7.42 4.54 -21.47
CA VAL A 74 6.88 3.57 -20.50
C VAL A 74 5.40 3.26 -20.71
N LYS A 75 4.80 3.76 -21.77
CA LYS A 75 3.37 3.57 -22.06
C LYS A 75 2.98 2.10 -22.25
N GLU A 76 3.90 1.26 -22.72
CA GLU A 76 3.68 -0.18 -22.89
C GLU A 76 3.34 -0.92 -21.59
N TYR A 77 3.77 -0.36 -20.43
CA TYR A 77 3.48 -0.91 -19.11
C TYR A 77 2.15 -0.42 -18.53
N VAL A 78 1.46 0.51 -19.20
CA VAL A 78 0.28 1.17 -18.68
C VAL A 78 -0.91 1.03 -19.62
N ARG A 79 -2.04 0.65 -19.09
CA ARG A 79 -3.31 0.62 -19.80
C ARG A 79 -4.39 1.35 -19.03
N TYR A 80 -5.39 1.85 -19.74
CA TYR A 80 -6.61 2.33 -19.14
C TYR A 80 -7.47 1.15 -18.66
N ASP A 81 -8.03 1.28 -17.48
CA ASP A 81 -9.02 0.33 -16.94
C ASP A 81 -10.09 1.10 -16.17
N SER A 82 -11.30 1.11 -16.71
CA SER A 82 -12.46 1.78 -16.14
C SER A 82 -12.95 1.16 -14.82
N ASN A 83 -12.51 -0.09 -14.52
CA ASN A 83 -12.90 -0.80 -13.31
C ASN A 83 -11.99 -0.46 -12.12
N ILE A 84 -10.88 0.26 -12.34
CA ILE A 84 -10.00 0.69 -11.26
C ILE A 84 -10.66 1.84 -10.51
N ILE A 85 -11.26 1.49 -9.37
CA ILE A 85 -11.80 2.43 -8.39
C ILE A 85 -11.15 2.16 -7.05
N ARG A 86 -10.65 3.21 -6.42
CA ARG A 86 -10.05 3.12 -5.08
C ARG A 86 -11.10 3.48 -4.03
N GLY A 87 -11.26 2.60 -3.03
CA GLY A 87 -12.22 2.79 -1.94
C GLY A 87 -11.89 3.92 -0.95
N LEU A 88 -10.81 4.66 -1.17
CA LEU A 88 -10.39 5.76 -0.32
C LEU A 88 -10.99 7.07 -0.84
N LEU A 89 -11.87 7.66 -0.09
CA LEU A 89 -12.68 8.84 -0.48
C LEU A 89 -11.87 10.14 -0.64
N TYR A 90 -10.57 10.14 -0.29
CA TYR A 90 -9.73 11.32 -0.43
C TYR A 90 -9.14 11.53 -1.83
N TYR A 91 -9.22 10.54 -2.71
CA TYR A 91 -8.79 10.74 -4.10
C TYR A 91 -9.75 11.68 -4.84
N THR A 92 -9.18 12.65 -5.52
CA THR A 92 -9.95 13.70 -6.21
C THR A 92 -9.88 13.59 -7.72
N SER A 93 -9.03 12.70 -8.25
CA SER A 93 -8.84 12.57 -9.70
C SER A 93 -8.30 11.18 -10.05
N THR A 94 -7.31 11.11 -10.95
CA THR A 94 -6.72 9.86 -11.46
C THR A 94 -6.25 8.95 -10.33
N VAL A 95 -6.64 7.70 -10.40
CA VAL A 95 -6.16 6.60 -9.56
C VAL A 95 -5.41 5.59 -10.41
N PHE A 96 -4.52 4.82 -9.81
CA PHE A 96 -3.75 3.79 -10.50
C PHE A 96 -3.46 2.60 -9.59
N GLU A 97 -3.28 1.46 -10.21
CA GLU A 97 -2.83 0.23 -9.56
C GLU A 97 -1.79 -0.47 -10.43
N ALA A 98 -0.85 -1.16 -9.81
CA ALA A 98 0.09 -2.01 -10.52
C ALA A 98 -0.16 -3.48 -10.19
N PHE A 99 -0.11 -4.32 -11.21
CA PHE A 99 -0.32 -5.76 -11.12
C PHE A 99 0.84 -6.51 -11.76
N ASP A 100 1.13 -7.69 -11.24
CA ASP A 100 1.98 -8.66 -11.91
C ASP A 100 1.15 -9.46 -12.93
N LEU A 101 1.52 -9.39 -14.20
CA LEU A 101 0.85 -10.12 -15.27
C LEU A 101 1.44 -11.51 -15.53
N GLY A 102 2.58 -11.83 -14.93
CA GLY A 102 3.33 -13.06 -15.19
C GLY A 102 3.05 -14.22 -14.24
N GLY A 103 2.09 -14.11 -13.33
CA GLY A 103 1.82 -15.15 -12.34
C GLY A 103 0.37 -15.21 -11.86
N ASP A 104 0.13 -16.06 -10.87
CA ASP A 104 -1.20 -16.32 -10.30
C ASP A 104 -1.63 -15.30 -9.23
N ILE A 105 -0.76 -14.35 -8.89
CA ILE A 105 -1.03 -13.33 -7.89
C ILE A 105 -1.87 -12.23 -8.51
N ARG A 106 -3.20 -12.30 -8.29
CA ARG A 106 -4.17 -11.35 -8.84
C ARG A 106 -4.36 -10.08 -7.99
N ARG A 107 -3.60 -9.91 -6.93
CA ARG A 107 -3.65 -8.72 -6.07
C ARG A 107 -2.74 -7.63 -6.60
N SER A 108 -3.16 -6.37 -6.46
CA SER A 108 -2.31 -5.24 -6.82
C SER A 108 -1.04 -5.20 -5.95
N ILE A 109 0.09 -4.94 -6.58
CA ILE A 109 1.40 -4.73 -5.93
C ILE A 109 1.38 -3.42 -5.17
N LEU A 110 0.88 -2.38 -5.84
CA LEU A 110 0.71 -1.04 -5.30
C LEU A 110 -0.55 -0.39 -5.85
N GLY A 111 -1.01 0.60 -5.15
CA GLY A 111 -2.10 1.42 -5.63
C GLY A 111 -2.03 2.81 -5.04
N GLY A 112 -2.44 3.78 -5.83
CA GLY A 112 -2.36 5.18 -5.48
C GLY A 112 -3.28 6.05 -6.30
N GLY A 113 -3.10 7.36 -6.16
CA GLY A 113 -3.84 8.34 -6.93
C GLY A 113 -3.55 9.76 -6.50
N ARG A 114 -4.19 10.69 -7.20
CA ARG A 114 -4.12 12.12 -6.92
C ARG A 114 -5.14 12.51 -5.85
N TYR A 115 -4.71 13.33 -4.92
CA TYR A 115 -5.54 13.97 -3.91
C TYR A 115 -5.17 15.43 -3.75
N ASP A 116 -6.17 16.33 -3.79
CA ASP A 116 -5.95 17.78 -3.76
C ASP A 116 -6.24 18.37 -2.38
N ASN A 117 -7.04 17.67 -1.55
CA ASN A 117 -7.60 18.21 -0.30
C ASN A 117 -7.14 17.48 0.96
N LEU A 118 -6.32 16.42 0.85
CA LEU A 118 -5.94 15.60 2.00
C LEU A 118 -5.20 16.42 3.06
N LEU A 119 -4.28 17.30 2.64
CA LEU A 119 -3.55 18.15 3.56
C LEU A 119 -4.46 19.14 4.29
N ALA A 120 -5.46 19.68 3.60
CA ALA A 120 -6.46 20.56 4.21
C ALA A 120 -7.32 19.82 5.25
N ALA A 121 -7.66 18.56 5.02
CA ALA A 121 -8.42 17.74 5.95
C ALA A 121 -7.70 17.50 7.28
N VAL A 122 -6.36 17.62 7.31
CA VAL A 122 -5.53 17.50 8.52
C VAL A 122 -5.01 18.85 9.04
N GLY A 123 -5.64 19.95 8.64
CA GLY A 123 -5.34 21.31 9.14
C GLY A 123 -4.28 22.08 8.38
N GLY A 124 -3.77 21.57 7.26
CA GLY A 124 -2.86 22.29 6.37
C GLY A 124 -3.57 23.15 5.32
N LYS A 125 -2.80 23.78 4.44
CA LYS A 125 -3.35 24.46 3.25
C LYS A 125 -3.65 23.43 2.16
N PRO A 126 -4.68 23.63 1.32
CA PRO A 126 -4.93 22.78 0.16
C PRO A 126 -3.67 22.71 -0.73
N LEU A 127 -3.22 21.50 -1.01
CA LEU A 127 -2.05 21.24 -1.86
C LEU A 127 -2.31 19.96 -2.66
N PRO A 128 -2.31 20.04 -4.00
CA PRO A 128 -2.39 18.87 -4.84
C PRO A 128 -1.18 17.96 -4.63
N ALA A 129 -1.45 16.68 -4.42
CA ALA A 129 -0.40 15.69 -4.28
C ALA A 129 -0.80 14.35 -4.93
N VAL A 130 0.20 13.51 -5.15
CA VAL A 130 0.06 12.14 -5.60
C VAL A 130 0.80 11.24 -4.62
N GLY A 131 0.19 10.12 -4.29
CA GLY A 131 0.82 9.13 -3.42
C GLY A 131 0.36 7.72 -3.76
N PHE A 132 1.12 6.76 -3.27
CA PHE A 132 0.77 5.35 -3.39
C PHE A 132 1.22 4.56 -2.16
N ALA A 133 0.62 3.39 -1.95
CA ALA A 133 1.07 2.40 -0.99
C ALA A 133 1.38 1.10 -1.72
N MET A 134 2.47 0.43 -1.33
CA MET A 134 2.91 -0.86 -1.88
C MET A 134 2.74 -1.95 -0.80
N GLY A 135 2.24 -3.11 -1.21
CA GLY A 135 2.13 -4.28 -0.33
C GLY A 135 3.45 -5.04 -0.24
N ASP A 136 4.07 -5.07 0.93
CA ASP A 136 5.32 -5.79 1.20
C ASP A 136 5.19 -7.31 0.97
N LEU A 137 4.08 -7.91 1.39
CA LEU A 137 3.80 -9.32 1.17
C LEU A 137 3.72 -9.65 -0.32
N ILE A 138 2.99 -8.85 -1.09
CA ILE A 138 2.75 -9.13 -2.51
C ILE A 138 4.07 -9.03 -3.30
N ILE A 139 4.86 -7.98 -3.08
CA ILE A 139 6.15 -7.85 -3.76
C ILE A 139 7.12 -8.96 -3.34
N THR A 140 7.10 -9.38 -2.08
CA THR A 140 7.92 -10.50 -1.58
C THR A 140 7.58 -11.80 -2.30
N LEU A 141 6.29 -12.14 -2.43
CA LEU A 141 5.86 -13.35 -3.13
C LEU A 141 6.25 -13.34 -4.61
N ILE A 142 6.14 -12.18 -5.28
CA ILE A 142 6.56 -12.02 -6.68
C ILE A 142 8.06 -12.19 -6.82
N LEU A 143 8.87 -11.55 -5.97
CA LEU A 143 10.33 -11.70 -5.97
C LEU A 143 10.77 -13.14 -5.70
N GLN A 144 10.07 -13.84 -4.80
CA GLN A 144 10.32 -15.25 -4.52
C GLN A 144 10.04 -16.12 -5.76
N ARG A 145 8.89 -15.93 -6.42
CA ARG A 145 8.52 -16.64 -7.66
C ARG A 145 9.54 -16.41 -8.77
N LEU A 146 10.04 -15.19 -8.90
CA LEU A 146 11.04 -14.82 -9.91
C LEU A 146 12.48 -15.24 -9.55
N GLY A 147 12.70 -15.85 -8.37
CA GLY A 147 14.05 -16.18 -7.89
C GLY A 147 14.92 -14.94 -7.63
N ARG A 148 14.29 -13.77 -7.39
CA ARG A 148 14.96 -12.48 -7.16
C ARG A 148 14.91 -12.02 -5.71
N LEU A 149 14.34 -12.84 -4.82
CA LEU A 149 14.33 -12.52 -3.40
C LEU A 149 15.78 -12.53 -2.87
N PRO A 150 16.24 -11.46 -2.20
CA PRO A 150 17.58 -11.43 -1.64
C PRO A 150 17.79 -12.56 -0.62
N THR A 151 18.87 -13.31 -0.75
CA THR A 151 19.19 -14.47 0.13
C THR A 151 19.52 -14.08 1.55
N ASN A 152 19.73 -12.79 1.82
CA ASN A 152 20.13 -12.26 3.13
C ASN A 152 18.97 -11.66 3.94
N LEU A 153 17.73 -11.81 3.51
CA LEU A 153 16.55 -11.31 4.24
C LEU A 153 16.33 -12.00 5.59
N GLY A 154 16.84 -13.22 5.76
CA GLY A 154 16.77 -13.95 7.02
C GLY A 154 17.86 -13.60 8.02
N ARG A 155 18.71 -12.61 7.74
CA ARG A 155 19.75 -12.21 8.69
C ARG A 155 19.12 -11.49 9.89
N SER A 156 19.73 -11.72 11.05
CA SER A 156 19.37 -11.01 12.28
C SER A 156 19.26 -9.51 12.02
N PRO A 157 18.24 -8.82 12.58
CA PRO A 157 18.09 -7.38 12.46
C PRO A 157 19.23 -6.60 13.12
N ALA A 158 20.00 -7.28 14.00
CA ALA A 158 21.13 -6.70 14.70
C ALA A 158 22.25 -7.72 14.93
N ASP A 159 23.47 -7.23 15.08
CA ASP A 159 24.64 -8.00 15.46
C ASP A 159 24.76 -8.10 16.98
N VAL A 160 24.28 -7.07 17.68
CA VAL A 160 24.38 -6.91 19.13
C VAL A 160 23.04 -6.50 19.74
N LEU A 161 22.67 -7.13 20.85
CA LEU A 161 21.65 -6.66 21.77
C LEU A 161 22.32 -5.97 22.96
N VAL A 162 21.99 -4.74 23.27
CA VAL A 162 22.29 -4.11 24.54
C VAL A 162 21.07 -4.26 25.44
N THR A 163 21.23 -4.96 26.55
CA THR A 163 20.15 -5.15 27.53
C THR A 163 19.99 -3.91 28.42
N VAL A 164 18.79 -3.75 28.97
CA VAL A 164 18.54 -2.77 30.04
C VAL A 164 18.23 -3.57 31.31
N PHE A 165 19.15 -3.54 32.26
CA PHE A 165 19.04 -4.31 33.50
C PHE A 165 17.96 -3.72 34.42
N ASP A 166 18.02 -2.43 34.67
CA ASP A 166 17.08 -1.66 35.49
C ASP A 166 16.94 -0.23 34.97
N ALA A 167 16.08 0.56 35.60
CA ALA A 167 15.81 1.92 35.19
C ALA A 167 17.03 2.85 35.32
N GLU A 168 17.85 2.65 36.34
CA GLU A 168 19.04 3.47 36.62
C GLU A 168 20.07 3.30 35.52
N ARG A 169 20.15 2.10 34.93
CA ARG A 169 21.11 1.75 33.87
C ARG A 169 20.57 1.98 32.46
N SER A 170 19.31 2.40 32.34
CA SER A 170 18.70 2.64 31.03
C SER A 170 19.48 3.66 30.19
N ALA A 171 19.88 4.79 30.78
CA ALA A 171 20.60 5.86 30.08
C ALA A 171 21.99 5.40 29.61
N ILE A 172 22.73 4.64 30.42
CA ILE A 172 24.06 4.15 30.05
C ILE A 172 23.96 3.06 28.98
N SER A 173 22.96 2.18 29.06
CA SER A 173 22.68 1.17 28.01
C SER A 173 22.36 1.82 26.68
N GLN A 174 21.53 2.84 26.63
CA GLN A 174 21.22 3.59 25.41
C GLN A 174 22.44 4.31 24.84
N ARG A 175 23.26 4.92 25.72
CA ARG A 175 24.52 5.57 25.31
C ARG A 175 25.50 4.56 24.69
N LEU A 176 25.71 3.41 25.31
CA LEU A 176 26.54 2.36 24.77
C LEU A 176 26.02 1.85 23.41
N ALA A 177 24.70 1.64 23.29
CA ALA A 177 24.09 1.25 22.03
C ALA A 177 24.35 2.26 20.93
N SER A 178 24.27 3.57 21.24
CA SER A 178 24.59 4.64 20.31
C SER A 178 26.07 4.64 19.89
N GLN A 179 26.98 4.45 20.84
CA GLN A 179 28.41 4.36 20.56
C GLN A 179 28.73 3.17 19.64
N LEU A 180 28.15 2.01 19.91
CA LEU A 180 28.31 0.81 19.08
C LEU A 180 27.76 1.02 17.66
N ARG A 181 26.62 1.72 17.51
CA ARG A 181 26.08 2.07 16.18
C ARG A 181 27.01 2.99 15.39
N GLN A 182 27.70 3.93 16.08
CA GLN A 182 28.67 4.83 15.44
C GLN A 182 29.90 4.07 14.88
N THR A 183 30.20 2.88 15.40
CA THR A 183 31.24 2.00 14.83
C THR A 183 30.75 1.16 13.64
N GLY A 184 29.51 1.33 13.18
CA GLY A 184 28.93 0.59 12.05
C GLY A 184 28.24 -0.73 12.45
N LEU A 185 28.15 -1.07 13.71
CA LEU A 185 27.42 -2.25 14.18
C LEU A 185 25.91 -2.01 14.15
N ARG A 186 25.17 -3.05 13.77
CA ARG A 186 23.72 -3.06 13.89
C ARG A 186 23.35 -3.44 15.32
N VAL A 187 22.76 -2.52 16.05
CA VAL A 187 22.51 -2.69 17.49
C VAL A 187 21.04 -2.48 17.81
N VAL A 188 20.44 -3.45 18.48
CA VAL A 188 19.16 -3.30 19.18
C VAL A 188 19.48 -3.02 20.65
N CYS A 189 18.83 -2.03 21.23
CA CYS A 189 18.81 -1.81 22.67
C CYS A 189 17.41 -2.08 23.18
N SER A 190 17.29 -2.77 24.31
CA SER A 190 15.98 -2.94 24.96
C SER A 190 15.37 -1.57 25.27
N SER A 191 14.07 -1.41 24.97
CA SER A 191 13.36 -0.13 25.16
C SER A 191 13.10 0.19 26.64
N GLU A 192 13.03 -0.86 27.46
CA GLU A 192 12.68 -0.75 28.87
C GLU A 192 13.42 -1.79 29.71
N PRO A 193 13.55 -1.56 31.01
CA PRO A 193 14.09 -2.54 31.94
C PRO A 193 13.29 -3.83 31.92
N GLY A 194 13.98 -4.95 32.03
CA GLY A 194 13.33 -6.25 32.04
C GLY A 194 14.24 -7.38 32.54
N LYS A 195 13.63 -8.49 32.92
CA LYS A 195 14.37 -9.68 33.35
C LYS A 195 15.30 -10.14 32.20
N LEU A 196 16.58 -10.28 32.47
CA LEU A 196 17.60 -10.70 31.50
C LEU A 196 17.21 -11.96 30.71
N PRO A 197 16.63 -13.02 31.30
CA PRO A 197 16.23 -14.20 30.54
C PRO A 197 15.23 -13.89 29.43
N ARG A 198 14.34 -12.90 29.60
CA ARG A 198 13.40 -12.46 28.56
C ARG A 198 14.13 -11.76 27.41
N GLN A 199 15.10 -10.92 27.74
CA GLN A 199 15.90 -10.20 26.76
C GLN A 199 16.83 -11.15 25.98
N PHE A 200 17.42 -12.13 26.63
CA PHE A 200 18.20 -13.18 25.96
C PHE A 200 17.34 -14.06 25.04
N LYS A 201 16.15 -14.45 25.49
CA LYS A 201 15.20 -15.18 24.64
C LYS A 201 14.79 -14.37 23.40
N PHE A 202 14.69 -13.05 23.53
CA PHE A 202 14.49 -12.17 22.37
C PHE A 202 15.70 -12.23 21.43
N ALA A 203 16.93 -12.07 21.93
CA ALA A 203 18.15 -12.14 21.12
C ALA A 203 18.24 -13.48 20.37
N ASP A 204 18.01 -14.58 21.06
CA ASP A 204 18.02 -15.94 20.50
C ASP A 204 16.98 -16.09 19.38
N ARG A 205 15.72 -15.71 19.63
CA ARG A 205 14.66 -15.74 18.63
C ARG A 205 14.97 -14.90 17.39
N MET A 206 15.66 -13.77 17.56
CA MET A 206 16.03 -12.85 16.49
C MET A 206 17.37 -13.20 15.85
N GLY A 207 18.07 -14.26 16.31
CA GLY A 207 19.38 -14.68 15.80
C GLY A 207 20.49 -13.67 16.10
N ILE A 208 20.35 -12.85 17.15
CA ILE A 208 21.38 -11.90 17.61
C ILE A 208 22.41 -12.67 18.40
N ARG A 209 23.66 -12.62 17.94
CA ARG A 209 24.72 -13.49 18.49
C ARG A 209 25.39 -12.96 19.75
N VAL A 210 25.33 -11.66 19.96
CA VAL A 210 26.01 -10.99 21.08
C VAL A 210 24.98 -10.22 21.89
N ALA A 211 24.98 -10.43 23.21
CA ALA A 211 24.21 -9.63 24.15
C ALA A 211 25.18 -8.96 25.14
N VAL A 212 25.07 -7.65 25.26
CA VAL A 212 25.83 -6.83 26.20
C VAL A 212 24.94 -6.49 27.38
N VAL A 213 25.44 -6.77 28.56
CA VAL A 213 24.76 -6.51 29.84
C VAL A 213 25.56 -5.51 30.64
N ILE A 214 24.91 -4.44 31.06
CA ILE A 214 25.43 -3.50 32.06
C ILE A 214 24.65 -3.80 33.36
N GLY A 215 25.30 -4.57 34.24
CA GLY A 215 24.77 -4.95 35.55
C GLY A 215 25.23 -4.02 36.68
N PRO A 216 24.74 -4.25 37.92
CA PRO A 216 25.39 -3.71 39.08
C PRO A 216 26.78 -4.29 39.24
N ASP A 217 27.69 -3.52 39.85
CA ASP A 217 29.02 -3.94 40.23
C ASP A 217 28.97 -5.00 41.32
#